data_7274176b861be38a1bbe8c68fd56a675
#
_entry.id   7274176b861be38a1bbe8c68fd56a675
#
_cell.length_a   1.000
_cell.length_b   1.000
_cell.length_c   1.000
_cell.angle_alpha   90.00
_cell.angle_beta   90.00
_cell.angle_gamma   90.00
#
_symmetry.space_group_name_H-M   'P 1'
#
loop_
_entity.id
_entity.type
_entity.pdbx_description
1 polymer ?
#
loop_
_entity_poly.entity_id
_entity_poly.type
_entity_poly.pdbx_seq_one_letter_code
_entity_poly.pdbx_strand_id
1 'polypeptide(L)'
;KAANKAMTKAAQELWEIVTKAELEALIEAANGYLDGDYTAESLEALQTAIEAAQTVAINDDATTSEVTDAITSLANAIASLEEITLDTSALEHEIELVSEMIANIGNYVPSTVEGLQDKLDAAKTVLGNATTQAEIDAATESLREARLNARTKADVSALEELIAYVNSLDLSAYTLDSVVPVNRMMSKLTQAMNDEEITQEKVDELAAEMQAA
;
A
#
# COMPACT_ATOMS: atom_id res chain seq x y z
N LYS A 1 -51.40 51.34 17.95
CA LYS A 1 -50.60 50.41 18.82
C LYS A 1 -50.87 48.96 18.50
N ALA A 2 -52.14 48.52 18.28
CA ALA A 2 -52.47 47.10 18.00
C ALA A 2 -51.91 46.68 16.63
N ALA A 3 -52.00 47.49 15.55
CA ALA A 3 -51.50 47.19 14.23
C ALA A 3 -49.92 46.99 14.24
N ASN A 4 -49.18 47.86 14.92
CA ASN A 4 -47.76 47.80 15.03
C ASN A 4 -47.33 46.52 15.78
N LYS A 5 -48.06 46.10 16.82
CA LYS A 5 -47.76 44.85 17.56
C LYS A 5 -48.01 43.62 16.69
N ALA A 6 -49.09 43.65 15.88
CA ALA A 6 -49.39 42.57 14.94
C ALA A 6 -48.32 42.44 13.82
N MET A 7 -47.87 43.59 13.27
CA MET A 7 -46.78 43.62 12.26
C MET A 7 -45.45 43.11 12.82
N THR A 8 -45.12 43.51 14.06
CA THR A 8 -43.89 43.02 14.72
C THR A 8 -43.95 41.54 14.95
N LYS A 9 -45.10 40.99 15.37
CA LYS A 9 -45.28 39.54 15.56
C LYS A 9 -45.21 38.79 14.24
N ALA A 10 -45.85 39.26 13.18
CA ALA A 10 -45.80 38.63 11.86
C ALA A 10 -44.38 38.67 11.27
N ALA A 11 -43.62 39.74 11.47
CA ALA A 11 -42.23 39.85 11.05
C ALA A 11 -41.33 38.85 11.83
N GLN A 12 -41.58 38.65 13.13
CA GLN A 12 -40.88 37.70 13.96
C GLN A 12 -41.16 36.22 13.55
N GLU A 13 -42.43 35.91 13.32
CA GLU A 13 -42.84 34.57 12.84
C GLU A 13 -42.25 34.27 11.44
N LEU A 14 -42.19 35.26 10.54
CA LEU A 14 -41.55 35.09 9.23
C LEU A 14 -40.06 34.90 9.36
N TRP A 15 -39.37 35.60 10.24
CA TRP A 15 -37.95 35.45 10.52
C TRP A 15 -37.64 34.09 11.08
N GLU A 16 -38.43 33.56 12.03
CA GLU A 16 -38.28 32.21 12.62
C GLU A 16 -38.45 31.13 11.56
N ILE A 17 -39.39 31.26 10.63
CA ILE A 17 -39.60 30.33 9.52
C ILE A 17 -38.38 30.29 8.58
N VAL A 18 -37.85 31.47 8.23
CA VAL A 18 -36.67 31.55 7.34
C VAL A 18 -35.44 30.95 7.96
N THR A 19 -35.15 31.22 9.25
CA THR A 19 -33.97 30.67 9.92
C THR A 19 -34.06 29.17 10.14
N LYS A 20 -35.25 28.60 10.41
CA LYS A 20 -35.43 27.14 10.48
C LYS A 20 -35.24 26.49 9.11
N ALA A 21 -35.71 27.05 8.02
CA ALA A 21 -35.48 26.55 6.68
C ALA A 21 -33.96 26.55 6.30
N GLU A 22 -33.23 27.58 6.73
CA GLU A 22 -31.78 27.66 6.57
C GLU A 22 -31.06 26.58 7.36
N LEU A 23 -31.48 26.28 8.60
CA LEU A 23 -30.95 25.23 9.42
C LEU A 23 -31.18 23.85 8.78
N GLU A 24 -32.39 23.57 8.31
CA GLU A 24 -32.73 22.31 7.62
C GLU A 24 -31.88 22.12 6.35
N ALA A 25 -31.71 23.16 5.54
CA ALA A 25 -30.88 23.12 4.35
C ALA A 25 -29.41 22.88 4.69
N LEU A 26 -28.90 23.45 5.79
CA LEU A 26 -27.52 23.20 6.25
C LEU A 26 -27.34 21.80 6.80
N ILE A 27 -28.34 21.23 7.49
CA ILE A 27 -28.34 19.84 7.93
C ILE A 27 -28.28 18.88 6.73
N GLU A 28 -29.05 19.14 5.68
CA GLU A 28 -29.00 18.33 4.45
C GLU A 28 -27.63 18.41 3.78
N ALA A 29 -27.06 19.60 3.66
CA ALA A 29 -25.70 19.77 3.14
C ALA A 29 -24.64 19.05 4.02
N ALA A 30 -24.76 19.17 5.35
CA ALA A 30 -23.84 18.53 6.30
C ALA A 30 -23.85 17.00 6.21
N ASN A 31 -25.02 16.37 6.02
CA ASN A 31 -25.13 14.95 5.81
C ASN A 31 -24.36 14.47 4.56
N GLY A 32 -24.27 15.31 3.52
CA GLY A 32 -23.51 14.99 2.31
C GLY A 32 -21.99 14.86 2.53
N TYR A 33 -21.46 15.41 3.62
CA TYR A 33 -20.03 15.27 3.96
C TYR A 33 -19.71 14.00 4.73
N LEU A 34 -20.71 13.28 5.29
CA LEU A 34 -20.47 12.08 6.12
C LEU A 34 -19.87 10.92 5.34
N ASP A 35 -20.08 10.86 4.03
CA ASP A 35 -19.52 9.84 3.15
C ASP A 35 -18.18 10.29 2.48
N GLY A 36 -17.63 11.43 2.91
CA GLY A 36 -16.38 11.98 2.37
C GLY A 36 -15.13 11.41 3.06
N ASP A 37 -13.98 11.61 2.40
CA ASP A 37 -12.67 11.15 2.87
C ASP A 37 -12.10 12.09 3.97
N TYR A 38 -12.76 12.14 5.12
CA TYR A 38 -12.38 12.94 6.28
C TYR A 38 -11.93 12.06 7.45
N THR A 39 -11.15 12.63 8.38
CA THR A 39 -10.71 11.91 9.57
C THR A 39 -11.90 11.49 10.45
N ALA A 40 -11.81 10.31 11.08
CA ALA A 40 -12.87 9.79 11.94
C ALA A 40 -13.27 10.76 13.05
N GLU A 41 -12.29 11.50 13.63
CA GLU A 41 -12.51 12.48 14.68
C GLU A 41 -13.32 13.68 14.17
N SER A 42 -13.01 14.22 12.99
CA SER A 42 -13.75 15.34 12.41
C SER A 42 -15.15 14.94 11.95
N LEU A 43 -15.33 13.70 11.45
CA LEU A 43 -16.65 13.14 11.11
C LEU A 43 -17.52 12.91 12.35
N GLU A 44 -16.97 12.41 13.47
CA GLU A 44 -17.71 12.25 14.74
C GLU A 44 -18.17 13.61 15.29
N ALA A 45 -17.31 14.63 15.22
CA ALA A 45 -17.67 15.99 15.59
C ALA A 45 -18.80 16.54 14.70
N LEU A 46 -18.74 16.33 13.38
CA LEU A 46 -19.80 16.72 12.45
C LEU A 46 -21.10 15.99 12.74
N GLN A 47 -21.07 14.68 12.96
CA GLN A 47 -22.24 13.87 13.29
C GLN A 47 -22.93 14.40 14.55
N THR A 48 -22.14 14.69 15.59
CA THR A 48 -22.66 15.28 16.85
C THR A 48 -23.33 16.63 16.62
N ALA A 49 -22.73 17.48 15.78
CA ALA A 49 -23.30 18.79 15.43
C ALA A 49 -24.61 18.66 14.61
N ILE A 50 -24.68 17.68 13.71
CA ILE A 50 -25.90 17.37 12.93
C ILE A 50 -27.02 16.94 13.87
N GLU A 51 -26.79 16.04 14.82
CA GLU A 51 -27.79 15.56 15.78
C GLU A 51 -28.30 16.68 16.67
N ALA A 52 -27.42 17.55 17.16
CA ALA A 52 -27.79 18.74 17.90
C ALA A 52 -28.66 19.70 17.08
N ALA A 53 -28.26 19.97 15.83
CA ALA A 53 -28.99 20.83 14.91
C ALA A 53 -30.38 20.25 14.57
N GLN A 54 -30.49 18.96 14.34
CA GLN A 54 -31.77 18.26 14.12
C GLN A 54 -32.72 18.42 15.31
N THR A 55 -32.18 18.29 16.54
CA THR A 55 -32.98 18.49 17.77
C THR A 55 -33.57 19.89 17.83
N VAL A 56 -32.82 20.92 17.44
CA VAL A 56 -33.31 22.29 17.39
C VAL A 56 -34.31 22.52 16.26
N ALA A 57 -34.05 21.90 15.09
CA ALA A 57 -34.95 22.06 13.91
C ALA A 57 -36.35 21.50 14.16
N ILE A 58 -36.47 20.38 14.89
CA ILE A 58 -37.78 19.75 15.17
C ILE A 58 -38.48 20.34 16.41
N ASN A 59 -37.80 21.19 17.17
CA ASN A 59 -38.39 21.87 18.34
C ASN A 59 -39.23 23.06 17.91
N ASP A 60 -40.55 22.98 18.03
CA ASP A 60 -41.47 24.05 17.69
C ASP A 60 -41.31 25.31 18.58
N ASP A 61 -40.80 25.13 19.79
CA ASP A 61 -40.57 26.19 20.78
C ASP A 61 -39.13 26.76 20.71
N ALA A 62 -38.31 26.32 19.73
CA ALA A 62 -36.95 26.82 19.61
C ALA A 62 -36.90 28.32 19.33
N THR A 63 -36.11 29.03 20.09
CA THR A 63 -35.93 30.48 19.91
C THR A 63 -35.03 30.79 18.72
N THR A 64 -35.15 31.98 18.13
CA THR A 64 -34.27 32.43 17.06
C THR A 64 -32.77 32.35 17.43
N SER A 65 -32.43 32.59 18.70
CA SER A 65 -31.05 32.44 19.18
C SER A 65 -30.56 30.99 19.10
N GLU A 66 -31.38 30.04 19.59
CA GLU A 66 -31.04 28.61 19.52
C GLU A 66 -30.86 28.11 18.09
N VAL A 67 -31.71 28.56 17.16
CA VAL A 67 -31.58 28.21 15.74
C VAL A 67 -30.31 28.84 15.13
N THR A 68 -30.00 30.11 15.44
CA THR A 68 -28.78 30.75 14.95
C THR A 68 -27.51 30.12 15.51
N ASP A 69 -27.52 29.74 16.80
CA ASP A 69 -26.41 29.04 17.45
C ASP A 69 -26.19 27.65 16.86
N ALA A 70 -27.29 26.96 16.54
CA ALA A 70 -27.21 25.63 15.88
C ALA A 70 -26.63 25.75 14.44
N ILE A 71 -27.05 26.76 13.67
CA ILE A 71 -26.48 27.06 12.34
C ILE A 71 -24.98 27.32 12.46
N THR A 72 -24.59 28.17 13.41
CA THR A 72 -23.18 28.54 13.63
C THR A 72 -22.34 27.31 14.04
N SER A 73 -22.86 26.51 14.96
CA SER A 73 -22.17 25.31 15.44
C SER A 73 -22.00 24.28 14.32
N LEU A 74 -23.03 24.04 13.53
CA LEU A 74 -22.98 23.10 12.39
C LEU A 74 -22.05 23.61 11.29
N ALA A 75 -22.10 24.93 10.97
CA ALA A 75 -21.17 25.52 10.00
C ALA A 75 -19.70 25.41 10.46
N ASN A 76 -19.43 25.59 11.75
CA ASN A 76 -18.10 25.42 12.31
C ASN A 76 -17.64 23.96 12.23
N ALA A 77 -18.52 23.00 12.51
CA ALA A 77 -18.19 21.58 12.39
C ALA A 77 -17.84 21.19 10.94
N ILE A 78 -18.59 21.70 9.95
CA ILE A 78 -18.28 21.53 8.52
C ILE A 78 -16.91 22.16 8.19
N ALA A 79 -16.66 23.38 8.66
CA ALA A 79 -15.39 24.08 8.41
C ALA A 79 -14.18 23.44 9.10
N SER A 80 -14.42 22.60 10.11
CA SER A 80 -13.40 21.85 10.86
C SER A 80 -13.19 20.44 10.35
N LEU A 81 -13.79 20.07 9.21
CA LEU A 81 -13.53 18.78 8.58
C LEU A 81 -12.07 18.72 8.12
N GLU A 82 -11.41 17.64 8.50
CA GLU A 82 -10.00 17.37 8.14
C GLU A 82 -9.95 16.23 7.12
N GLU A 83 -9.44 16.50 5.91
CA GLU A 83 -9.25 15.49 4.89
C GLU A 83 -8.17 14.47 5.33
N ILE A 84 -8.39 13.19 4.99
CA ILE A 84 -7.39 12.15 5.21
C ILE A 84 -6.25 12.37 4.20
N THR A 85 -5.09 12.80 4.67
CA THR A 85 -3.87 12.88 3.86
C THR A 85 -2.97 11.71 4.19
N LEU A 86 -2.81 10.77 3.24
CA LEU A 86 -1.92 9.61 3.40
C LEU A 86 -0.59 9.89 2.69
N ASP A 87 0.52 9.59 3.36
CA ASP A 87 1.84 9.58 2.71
C ASP A 87 2.05 8.22 2.02
N THR A 88 1.90 8.20 0.70
CA THR A 88 2.05 7.03 -0.15
C THR A 88 3.45 6.88 -0.74
N SER A 89 4.34 7.86 -0.56
CA SER A 89 5.62 7.96 -1.25
C SER A 89 6.52 6.74 -1.05
N ALA A 90 6.57 6.21 0.17
CA ALA A 90 7.37 5.02 0.49
C ALA A 90 6.80 3.76 -0.18
N LEU A 91 5.47 3.61 -0.21
CA LEU A 91 4.80 2.49 -0.88
C LEU A 91 4.98 2.54 -2.40
N GLU A 92 4.82 3.71 -3.00
CA GLU A 92 5.04 3.92 -4.43
C GLU A 92 6.46 3.55 -4.83
N HIS A 93 7.46 3.96 -4.04
CA HIS A 93 8.85 3.61 -4.28
C HIS A 93 9.12 2.10 -4.19
N GLU A 94 8.58 1.39 -3.18
CA GLU A 94 8.72 -0.07 -3.08
C GLU A 94 7.99 -0.79 -4.24
N ILE A 95 6.83 -0.28 -4.67
CA ILE A 95 6.11 -0.81 -5.85
C ILE A 95 6.96 -0.67 -7.11
N GLU A 96 7.65 0.45 -7.32
CA GLU A 96 8.55 0.65 -8.45
C GLU A 96 9.70 -0.36 -8.42
N LEU A 97 10.42 -0.46 -7.29
CA LEU A 97 11.54 -1.39 -7.13
C LEU A 97 11.14 -2.85 -7.38
N VAL A 98 10.03 -3.29 -6.79
CA VAL A 98 9.55 -4.67 -6.96
C VAL A 98 9.04 -4.91 -8.38
N SER A 99 8.43 -3.91 -9.03
CA SER A 99 8.02 -4.02 -10.44
C SER A 99 9.21 -4.24 -11.36
N GLU A 100 10.33 -3.56 -11.13
CA GLU A 100 11.59 -3.78 -11.86
C GLU A 100 12.16 -5.18 -11.61
N MET A 101 12.10 -5.66 -10.36
CA MET A 101 12.51 -7.02 -10.02
C MET A 101 11.68 -8.07 -10.75
N ILE A 102 10.35 -7.89 -10.80
CA ILE A 102 9.45 -8.82 -11.51
C ILE A 102 9.70 -8.81 -13.01
N ALA A 103 9.99 -7.65 -13.61
CA ALA A 103 10.38 -7.55 -15.02
C ALA A 103 11.66 -8.37 -15.34
N ASN A 104 12.51 -8.59 -14.35
CA ASN A 104 13.76 -9.33 -14.43
C ASN A 104 13.79 -10.57 -13.52
N ILE A 105 12.62 -11.16 -13.25
CA ILE A 105 12.47 -12.22 -12.23
C ILE A 105 13.33 -13.44 -12.51
N GLY A 106 13.64 -13.70 -13.78
CA GLY A 106 14.55 -14.79 -14.19
C GLY A 106 15.97 -14.70 -13.63
N ASN A 107 16.40 -13.53 -13.15
CA ASN A 107 17.71 -13.30 -12.53
C ASN A 107 17.73 -13.65 -11.03
N TYR A 108 16.59 -13.99 -10.45
CA TYR A 108 16.46 -14.31 -9.03
C TYR A 108 16.24 -15.79 -8.80
N VAL A 109 16.62 -16.23 -7.64
CA VAL A 109 16.40 -17.61 -7.17
C VAL A 109 14.91 -17.83 -6.96
N PRO A 110 14.28 -18.83 -7.61
CA PRO A 110 12.84 -18.99 -7.66
C PRO A 110 12.17 -19.03 -6.27
N SER A 111 12.73 -19.79 -5.33
CA SER A 111 12.16 -19.91 -3.98
C SER A 111 12.13 -18.61 -3.19
N THR A 112 13.03 -17.67 -3.52
CA THR A 112 13.15 -16.38 -2.80
C THR A 112 12.22 -15.30 -3.32
N VAL A 113 11.63 -15.50 -4.50
CA VAL A 113 10.70 -14.58 -5.14
C VAL A 113 9.29 -15.17 -5.29
N GLU A 114 9.05 -16.32 -4.69
CA GLU A 114 7.71 -16.93 -4.66
C GLU A 114 6.70 -15.99 -3.98
N GLY A 115 5.55 -15.77 -4.62
CA GLY A 115 4.51 -14.86 -4.13
C GLY A 115 4.84 -13.36 -4.24
N LEU A 116 5.99 -12.97 -4.81
CA LEU A 116 6.35 -11.55 -4.96
C LEU A 116 5.35 -10.78 -5.81
N GLN A 117 4.81 -11.40 -6.88
CA GLN A 117 3.77 -10.80 -7.71
C GLN A 117 2.49 -10.54 -6.91
N ASP A 118 2.05 -11.52 -6.10
CA ASP A 118 0.84 -11.38 -5.29
C ASP A 118 0.98 -10.24 -4.26
N LYS A 119 2.17 -10.11 -3.67
CA LYS A 119 2.47 -9.00 -2.75
C LYS A 119 2.48 -7.64 -3.46
N LEU A 120 3.02 -7.58 -4.68
CA LEU A 120 2.97 -6.36 -5.49
C LEU A 120 1.53 -5.96 -5.83
N ASP A 121 0.69 -6.91 -6.21
CA ASP A 121 -0.70 -6.65 -6.56
C ASP A 121 -1.51 -6.23 -5.32
N ALA A 122 -1.24 -6.84 -4.16
CA ALA A 122 -1.82 -6.41 -2.88
C ALA A 122 -1.40 -4.98 -2.51
N ALA A 123 -0.11 -4.63 -2.67
CA ALA A 123 0.40 -3.29 -2.42
C ALA A 123 -0.24 -2.23 -3.32
N LYS A 124 -0.41 -2.53 -4.61
CA LYS A 124 -1.13 -1.65 -5.56
C LYS A 124 -2.60 -1.48 -5.19
N THR A 125 -3.24 -2.53 -4.67
CA THR A 125 -4.61 -2.47 -4.19
C THR A 125 -4.73 -1.56 -2.97
N VAL A 126 -3.80 -1.68 -2.01
CA VAL A 126 -3.74 -0.80 -0.84
C VAL A 126 -3.50 0.65 -1.25
N LEU A 127 -2.57 0.91 -2.18
CA LEU A 127 -2.29 2.25 -2.68
C LEU A 127 -3.55 2.97 -3.22
N GLY A 128 -4.46 2.23 -3.86
CA GLY A 128 -5.69 2.77 -4.43
C GLY A 128 -6.89 2.85 -3.49
N ASN A 129 -6.86 2.15 -2.34
CA ASN A 129 -8.06 1.98 -1.49
C ASN A 129 -7.80 2.20 0.01
N ALA A 130 -6.56 2.48 0.43
CA ALA A 130 -6.25 2.69 1.85
C ALA A 130 -6.98 3.90 2.41
N THR A 131 -7.48 3.76 3.61
CA THR A 131 -8.16 4.83 4.38
C THR A 131 -7.35 5.25 5.60
N THR A 132 -6.27 4.53 5.92
CA THR A 132 -5.39 4.83 7.05
C THR A 132 -3.91 4.74 6.67
N GLN A 133 -3.07 5.56 7.31
CA GLN A 133 -1.62 5.48 7.15
C GLN A 133 -1.07 4.11 7.57
N ALA A 134 -1.65 3.47 8.58
CA ALA A 134 -1.23 2.15 9.03
C ALA A 134 -1.36 1.06 7.96
N GLU A 135 -2.37 1.15 7.09
CA GLU A 135 -2.52 0.24 5.93
C GLU A 135 -1.40 0.46 4.91
N ILE A 136 -1.06 1.72 4.61
CA ILE A 136 0.06 2.08 3.72
C ILE A 136 1.39 1.58 4.28
N ASP A 137 1.64 1.83 5.56
CA ASP A 137 2.89 1.43 6.24
C ASP A 137 3.04 -0.10 6.26
N ALA A 138 1.96 -0.84 6.57
CA ALA A 138 1.96 -2.30 6.58
C ALA A 138 2.21 -2.91 5.19
N ALA A 139 1.61 -2.34 4.15
CA ALA A 139 1.83 -2.78 2.76
C ALA A 139 3.27 -2.48 2.32
N THR A 140 3.81 -1.31 2.69
CA THR A 140 5.20 -0.92 2.42
C THR A 140 6.17 -1.91 3.05
N GLU A 141 5.99 -2.23 4.32
CA GLU A 141 6.88 -3.16 5.03
C GLU A 141 6.79 -4.58 4.47
N SER A 142 5.57 -5.08 4.19
CA SER A 142 5.37 -6.40 3.59
C SER A 142 6.05 -6.53 2.22
N LEU A 143 5.99 -5.49 1.39
CA LEU A 143 6.61 -5.48 0.07
C LEU A 143 8.14 -5.35 0.18
N ARG A 144 8.62 -4.50 1.10
CA ARG A 144 10.04 -4.32 1.40
C ARG A 144 10.69 -5.61 1.90
N GLU A 145 10.06 -6.31 2.85
CA GLU A 145 10.54 -7.60 3.35
C GLU A 145 10.67 -8.62 2.22
N ALA A 146 9.67 -8.72 1.34
CA ALA A 146 9.72 -9.63 0.21
C ALA A 146 10.87 -9.28 -0.76
N ARG A 147 11.08 -8.00 -1.03
CA ARG A 147 12.20 -7.52 -1.87
C ARG A 147 13.56 -7.85 -1.24
N LEU A 148 13.72 -7.60 0.06
CA LEU A 148 14.98 -7.84 0.76
C LEU A 148 15.32 -9.33 0.92
N ASN A 149 14.32 -10.20 0.90
CA ASN A 149 14.50 -11.64 0.95
C ASN A 149 14.85 -12.24 -0.42
N ALA A 150 14.68 -11.51 -1.50
CA ALA A 150 15.01 -11.96 -2.84
C ALA A 150 16.54 -12.08 -3.00
N ARG A 151 16.97 -13.22 -3.56
CA ARG A 151 18.37 -13.52 -3.84
C ARG A 151 18.59 -13.66 -5.34
N THR A 152 19.61 -13.02 -5.88
CA THR A 152 20.01 -13.23 -7.28
C THR A 152 20.60 -14.61 -7.49
N LYS A 153 20.41 -15.19 -8.68
CA LYS A 153 21.04 -16.44 -9.08
C LYS A 153 22.55 -16.32 -9.04
N ALA A 154 23.23 -17.43 -8.76
CA ALA A 154 24.69 -17.48 -8.81
C ALA A 154 25.19 -17.32 -10.26
N ASP A 155 26.36 -16.72 -10.40
CA ASP A 155 27.09 -16.68 -11.66
C ASP A 155 27.82 -18.00 -11.87
N VAL A 156 27.35 -18.79 -12.82
CA VAL A 156 27.91 -20.13 -13.13
C VAL A 156 28.92 -20.11 -14.29
N SER A 157 29.31 -18.94 -14.80
CA SER A 157 30.20 -18.79 -15.96
C SER A 157 31.54 -19.54 -15.76
N ALA A 158 32.10 -19.53 -14.55
CA ALA A 158 33.33 -20.26 -14.23
C ALA A 158 33.15 -21.80 -14.40
N LEU A 159 31.96 -22.33 -14.08
CA LEU A 159 31.67 -23.76 -14.29
C LEU A 159 31.51 -24.08 -15.79
N GLU A 160 30.89 -23.19 -16.55
CA GLU A 160 30.73 -23.29 -18.01
C GLU A 160 32.09 -23.34 -18.69
N GLU A 161 32.99 -22.43 -18.34
CA GLU A 161 34.37 -22.41 -18.86
C GLU A 161 35.15 -23.67 -18.54
N LEU A 162 35.05 -24.19 -17.31
CA LEU A 162 35.72 -25.44 -16.90
C LEU A 162 35.17 -26.65 -17.64
N ILE A 163 33.85 -26.75 -17.81
CA ILE A 163 33.21 -27.79 -18.60
C ILE A 163 33.67 -27.74 -20.06
N ALA A 164 33.67 -26.53 -20.67
CA ALA A 164 34.13 -26.33 -22.04
C ALA A 164 35.61 -26.73 -22.20
N TYR A 165 36.47 -26.38 -21.23
CA TYR A 165 37.88 -26.74 -21.22
C TYR A 165 38.05 -28.25 -21.20
N VAL A 166 37.43 -28.96 -20.24
CA VAL A 166 37.55 -30.42 -20.12
C VAL A 166 36.99 -31.13 -21.35
N ASN A 167 35.90 -30.66 -21.93
CA ASN A 167 35.35 -31.23 -23.17
C ASN A 167 36.28 -31.04 -24.39
N SER A 168 37.21 -30.09 -24.34
CA SER A 168 38.21 -29.86 -25.38
C SER A 168 39.42 -30.79 -25.28
N LEU A 169 39.59 -31.49 -24.13
CA LEU A 169 40.72 -32.38 -23.92
C LEU A 169 40.49 -33.76 -24.55
N ASP A 170 41.55 -34.32 -25.14
CA ASP A 170 41.54 -35.75 -25.54
C ASP A 170 41.86 -36.61 -24.33
N LEU A 171 40.83 -37.03 -23.60
CA LEU A 171 40.94 -37.81 -22.38
C LEU A 171 41.51 -39.24 -22.65
N SER A 172 41.54 -39.69 -23.91
CA SER A 172 42.15 -40.98 -24.26
C SER A 172 43.67 -40.99 -24.11
N ALA A 173 44.31 -39.81 -24.07
CA ALA A 173 45.74 -39.65 -23.86
C ALA A 173 46.17 -39.79 -22.40
N TYR A 174 45.24 -39.89 -21.44
CA TYR A 174 45.49 -39.91 -20.02
C TYR A 174 45.18 -41.29 -19.40
N THR A 175 45.68 -41.54 -18.19
CA THR A 175 45.41 -42.79 -17.46
C THR A 175 43.97 -42.79 -16.89
N LEU A 176 43.39 -43.97 -16.71
CA LEU A 176 42.09 -44.12 -16.11
C LEU A 176 42.02 -43.49 -14.69
N ASP A 177 43.10 -43.62 -13.91
CA ASP A 177 43.17 -43.11 -12.54
C ASP A 177 43.09 -41.58 -12.51
N SER A 178 43.58 -40.87 -13.54
CA SER A 178 43.48 -39.42 -13.66
C SER A 178 42.17 -38.94 -14.30
N VAL A 179 41.56 -39.77 -15.17
CA VAL A 179 40.31 -39.40 -15.87
C VAL A 179 39.07 -39.62 -15.00
N VAL A 180 39.05 -40.62 -14.12
CA VAL A 180 37.89 -40.92 -13.27
C VAL A 180 37.48 -39.76 -12.34
N PRO A 181 38.41 -39.10 -11.61
CA PRO A 181 38.07 -37.91 -10.81
C PRO A 181 37.49 -36.78 -11.64
N VAL A 182 38.09 -36.49 -12.80
CA VAL A 182 37.61 -35.42 -13.72
C VAL A 182 36.18 -35.70 -14.19
N ASN A 183 35.89 -36.93 -14.65
CA ASN A 183 34.53 -37.28 -15.10
C ASN A 183 33.49 -37.20 -13.95
N ARG A 184 33.89 -37.55 -12.72
CA ARG A 184 33.02 -37.42 -11.54
C ARG A 184 32.71 -35.96 -11.26
N MET A 185 33.72 -35.09 -11.37
CA MET A 185 33.54 -33.65 -11.20
C MET A 185 32.67 -33.06 -12.32
N MET A 186 32.89 -33.44 -13.59
CA MET A 186 32.03 -33.03 -14.71
C MET A 186 30.53 -33.26 -14.43
N SER A 187 30.20 -34.44 -13.85
CA SER A 187 28.83 -34.75 -13.46
C SER A 187 28.30 -33.82 -12.38
N LYS A 188 29.13 -33.48 -11.37
CA LYS A 188 28.76 -32.51 -10.32
C LYS A 188 28.56 -31.12 -10.89
N LEU A 189 29.44 -30.62 -11.77
CA LEU A 189 29.33 -29.32 -12.39
C LEU A 189 28.06 -29.22 -13.23
N THR A 190 27.74 -30.27 -14.02
CA THR A 190 26.53 -30.32 -14.84
C THR A 190 25.26 -30.28 -13.97
N GLN A 191 25.25 -30.93 -12.82
CA GLN A 191 24.14 -30.87 -11.86
C GLN A 191 24.01 -29.47 -11.26
N ALA A 192 25.13 -28.87 -10.85
CA ALA A 192 25.18 -27.54 -10.28
C ALA A 192 24.66 -26.46 -11.22
N MET A 193 24.98 -26.55 -12.52
CA MET A 193 24.49 -25.64 -13.55
C MET A 193 22.97 -25.71 -13.78
N ASN A 194 22.34 -26.82 -13.45
CA ASN A 194 20.88 -26.98 -13.55
C ASN A 194 20.15 -26.70 -12.23
N ASP A 195 20.88 -26.35 -11.17
CA ASP A 195 20.32 -26.02 -9.87
C ASP A 195 20.11 -24.51 -9.77
N GLU A 196 18.87 -24.06 -9.99
CA GLU A 196 18.52 -22.64 -9.89
C GLU A 196 18.60 -22.07 -8.46
N GLU A 197 18.72 -22.95 -7.45
CA GLU A 197 18.84 -22.59 -6.04
C GLU A 197 20.30 -22.54 -5.56
N ILE A 198 21.27 -22.90 -6.40
CA ILE A 198 22.69 -22.95 -6.02
C ILE A 198 23.20 -21.60 -5.50
N THR A 199 24.07 -21.65 -4.48
CA THR A 199 24.71 -20.43 -3.95
C THR A 199 26.01 -20.14 -4.68
N GLN A 200 26.44 -18.86 -4.70
CA GLN A 200 27.73 -18.47 -5.28
C GLN A 200 28.90 -19.20 -4.57
N GLU A 201 28.84 -19.32 -3.25
CA GLU A 201 29.84 -20.06 -2.48
C GLU A 201 30.00 -21.49 -2.98
N LYS A 202 28.89 -22.19 -3.30
CA LYS A 202 28.94 -23.56 -3.83
C LYS A 202 29.48 -23.63 -5.25
N VAL A 203 29.19 -22.63 -6.09
CA VAL A 203 29.78 -22.50 -7.43
C VAL A 203 31.28 -22.35 -7.32
N ASP A 204 31.77 -21.45 -6.46
CA ASP A 204 33.16 -21.16 -6.26
C ASP A 204 33.94 -22.41 -5.71
N GLU A 205 33.32 -23.13 -4.76
CA GLU A 205 33.83 -24.38 -4.24
C GLU A 205 34.02 -25.46 -5.33
N LEU A 206 32.96 -25.64 -6.15
CA LEU A 206 33.00 -26.65 -7.24
C LEU A 206 34.01 -26.26 -8.33
N ALA A 207 34.14 -24.96 -8.64
CA ALA A 207 35.17 -24.49 -9.57
C ALA A 207 36.58 -24.82 -9.05
N ALA A 208 36.85 -24.59 -7.76
CA ALA A 208 38.12 -24.89 -7.13
C ALA A 208 38.39 -26.41 -7.07
N GLU A 209 37.39 -27.24 -6.73
CA GLU A 209 37.51 -28.70 -6.75
C GLU A 209 37.84 -29.21 -8.16
N MET A 210 37.22 -28.66 -9.20
CA MET A 210 37.48 -29.07 -10.59
C MET A 210 38.88 -28.69 -11.07
N GLN A 211 39.38 -27.53 -10.66
CA GLN A 211 40.75 -27.08 -10.99
C GLN A 211 41.83 -27.97 -10.33
N ALA A 212 41.48 -28.60 -9.20
CA ALA A 212 42.39 -29.48 -8.45
C ALA A 212 42.35 -30.93 -8.92
N ALA A 213 41.34 -31.32 -9.70
CA ALA A 213 41.14 -32.70 -10.17
C ALA A 213 41.91 -33.01 -11.44
#